data_9a73a6c935e9255303ce41e9a6beda45
#
_entry.id   9a73a6c935e9255303ce41e9a6beda45
#
_cell.length_a   1.000
_cell.length_b   1.000
_cell.length_c   1.000
_cell.angle_alpha   90.00
_cell.angle_beta   90.00
_cell.angle_gamma   90.00
#
_symmetry.space_group_name_H-M   'P 1'
#
loop_
_entity.id
_entity.type
_entity.pdbx_description
1 polymer ?
#
loop_
_entity_poly.entity_id
_entity_poly.type
_entity_poly.pdbx_seq_one_letter_code
_entity_poly.pdbx_strand_id
1 'polypeptide(L)'
;EQGWKINDAMPVNSAGIVTARDDLTIHWSENELLKTLKEFVSLTEENARSKFNLGVDVRDWKVAWAQEDIRSTGIERKKVAPILYRPFDIRTTYYTGQTRGFICMPRAEVMKNMLAGENLALATVRKAPPSSDCGYFMVSNHIISNGAIRSDNQSIDMLFPLYLYTTPEETAGTLFAQTETTRKPNLAPEFIRAVEERLKVTVTSEVTVTSGAASNQITPEDIFHYAYAVFHSPTYRTRYAEFLKIDFPRLPITSDKKLFAKLAAKGKELVELHLLKSSKVDDFVTTYPEAGNNKVEKVAFVSKPDRSHQESVKQNTGADKKLGTQRIREDLSGLVYI
;
A
#
# COMPACT_ATOMS: atom_id res chain seq x y z
N GLU A 1 10.16 20.95 17.41
CA GLU A 1 9.17 19.85 17.46
C GLU A 1 7.75 20.32 17.11
N GLN A 2 7.59 20.96 15.99
CA GLN A 2 6.29 21.50 15.62
C GLN A 2 5.67 20.64 14.51
N GLY A 3 4.85 19.68 14.89
CA GLY A 3 4.12 18.85 13.94
C GLY A 3 3.32 17.75 14.63
N TRP A 4 2.21 17.34 14.01
CA TRP A 4 1.36 16.27 14.50
C TRP A 4 1.92 14.91 14.08
N LYS A 5 2.12 13.99 15.01
CA LYS A 5 2.42 12.61 14.64
C LYS A 5 1.28 12.06 13.81
N ILE A 6 1.60 11.31 12.76
CA ILE A 6 0.56 10.81 11.87
C ILE A 6 -0.44 9.88 12.59
N ASN A 7 0.01 9.08 13.54
CA ASN A 7 -0.85 8.23 14.35
C ASN A 7 -1.71 8.98 15.37
N ASP A 8 -1.35 10.20 15.74
CA ASP A 8 -2.18 11.08 16.57
C ASP A 8 -3.17 11.86 15.69
N ALA A 9 -2.77 12.20 14.47
CA ALA A 9 -3.64 12.87 13.48
C ALA A 9 -4.67 11.89 12.87
N MET A 10 -4.25 10.64 12.59
CA MET A 10 -5.08 9.55 12.04
C MET A 10 -5.05 8.36 13.00
N PRO A 11 -5.92 8.36 14.03
CA PRO A 11 -5.79 7.44 15.17
C PRO A 11 -6.10 5.98 14.83
N VAL A 12 -6.94 5.71 13.86
CA VAL A 12 -7.26 4.33 13.46
C VAL A 12 -6.26 3.87 12.40
N ASN A 13 -5.37 2.98 12.80
CA ASN A 13 -4.33 2.42 11.95
C ASN A 13 -3.92 1.02 12.42
N SER A 14 -3.33 0.24 11.53
CA SER A 14 -2.74 -1.05 11.89
C SER A 14 -1.59 -1.40 10.96
N ALA A 15 -0.83 -2.42 11.34
CA ALA A 15 0.08 -3.08 10.42
C ALA A 15 -0.67 -3.66 9.21
N GLY A 16 0.03 -3.89 8.11
CA GLY A 16 -0.46 -4.67 7.00
C GLY A 16 -0.83 -6.12 7.40
N ILE A 17 -1.58 -6.81 6.57
CA ILE A 17 -1.99 -8.18 6.84
C ILE A 17 -0.79 -9.12 6.83
N VAL A 18 -0.83 -10.15 7.67
CA VAL A 18 0.16 -11.24 7.68
C VAL A 18 -0.51 -12.50 7.15
N THR A 19 -0.04 -12.97 6.02
CA THR A 19 -0.57 -14.17 5.36
C THR A 19 -0.02 -15.46 5.96
N ALA A 20 1.24 -15.44 6.42
CA ALA A 20 2.07 -16.58 6.84
C ALA A 20 2.45 -17.54 5.70
N ARG A 21 1.69 -17.57 4.60
CA ARG A 21 1.91 -18.47 3.44
C ARG A 21 1.55 -17.71 2.15
N ASP A 22 2.42 -16.81 1.71
CA ASP A 22 2.17 -15.95 0.54
C ASP A 22 1.85 -16.77 -0.72
N ASP A 23 2.58 -17.86 -0.98
CA ASP A 23 2.38 -18.71 -2.16
C ASP A 23 0.98 -19.36 -2.20
N LEU A 24 0.33 -19.56 -1.04
CA LEU A 24 -1.03 -20.06 -0.94
C LEU A 24 -2.07 -18.94 -1.03
N THR A 25 -1.76 -17.75 -0.49
CA THR A 25 -2.77 -16.72 -0.21
C THR A 25 -2.75 -15.55 -1.16
N ILE A 26 -1.65 -15.35 -1.91
CA ILE A 26 -1.45 -14.22 -2.82
C ILE A 26 -1.29 -14.71 -4.25
N HIS A 27 -2.16 -14.28 -5.13
CA HIS A 27 -2.20 -14.71 -6.53
C HIS A 27 -2.22 -13.53 -7.50
N TRP A 28 -1.82 -13.80 -8.74
CA TRP A 28 -1.86 -12.81 -9.82
C TRP A 28 -3.27 -12.55 -10.33
N SER A 29 -4.14 -13.56 -10.25
CA SER A 29 -5.50 -13.44 -10.74
C SER A 29 -6.52 -14.09 -9.81
N GLU A 30 -7.76 -13.59 -9.88
CA GLU A 30 -8.91 -14.16 -9.16
C GLU A 30 -9.14 -15.64 -9.55
N ASN A 31 -8.96 -15.99 -10.82
CA ASN A 31 -9.20 -17.36 -11.28
C ASN A 31 -8.19 -18.34 -10.67
N GLU A 32 -6.92 -17.98 -10.59
CA GLU A 32 -5.90 -18.78 -9.91
C GLU A 32 -6.23 -18.93 -8.43
N LEU A 33 -6.56 -17.85 -7.75
CA LEU A 33 -6.94 -17.86 -6.34
C LEU A 33 -8.13 -18.80 -6.10
N LEU A 34 -9.23 -18.64 -6.84
CA LEU A 34 -10.42 -19.46 -6.65
C LEU A 34 -10.18 -20.93 -6.97
N LYS A 35 -9.33 -21.25 -7.93
CA LYS A 35 -8.91 -22.62 -8.23
C LYS A 35 -8.09 -23.18 -7.05
N THR A 36 -7.13 -22.44 -6.54
CA THR A 36 -6.31 -22.81 -5.39
C THR A 36 -7.17 -23.07 -4.15
N LEU A 37 -8.14 -22.19 -3.87
CA LEU A 37 -9.04 -22.36 -2.71
C LEU A 37 -9.86 -23.65 -2.80
N LYS A 38 -10.49 -23.92 -3.95
CA LYS A 38 -11.28 -25.14 -4.16
C LYS A 38 -10.44 -26.39 -3.95
N GLU A 39 -9.24 -26.38 -4.49
CA GLU A 39 -8.32 -27.50 -4.34
C GLU A 39 -7.82 -27.64 -2.89
N PHE A 40 -7.41 -26.53 -2.26
CA PHE A 40 -6.92 -26.51 -0.88
C PHE A 40 -7.92 -27.09 0.11
N VAL A 41 -9.21 -26.75 0.01
CA VAL A 41 -10.23 -27.27 0.93
C VAL A 41 -10.69 -28.68 0.62
N SER A 42 -10.45 -29.21 -0.59
CA SER A 42 -10.80 -30.58 -0.97
C SER A 42 -9.80 -31.61 -0.49
N LEU A 43 -8.60 -31.20 -0.14
CA LEU A 43 -7.52 -32.07 0.29
C LEU A 43 -7.55 -32.34 1.82
N THR A 44 -6.96 -33.46 2.25
CA THR A 44 -6.59 -33.62 3.65
C THR A 44 -5.48 -32.63 4.03
N GLU A 45 -5.30 -32.36 5.32
CA GLU A 45 -4.26 -31.45 5.79
C GLU A 45 -2.87 -31.83 5.27
N GLU A 46 -2.51 -33.12 5.33
CA GLU A 46 -1.20 -33.61 4.89
C GLU A 46 -1.01 -33.49 3.38
N ASN A 47 -2.06 -33.77 2.59
CA ASN A 47 -2.01 -33.60 1.15
C ASN A 47 -1.94 -32.14 0.76
N ALA A 48 -2.68 -31.27 1.44
CA ALA A 48 -2.61 -29.83 1.24
C ALA A 48 -1.22 -29.28 1.60
N ARG A 49 -0.67 -29.72 2.73
CA ARG A 49 0.68 -29.37 3.20
C ARG A 49 1.74 -29.72 2.16
N SER A 50 1.70 -30.96 1.67
CA SER A 50 2.65 -31.42 0.66
C SER A 50 2.48 -30.69 -0.66
N LYS A 51 1.24 -30.59 -1.16
CA LYS A 51 0.96 -29.99 -2.47
C LYS A 51 1.35 -28.53 -2.57
N PHE A 52 1.02 -27.75 -1.54
CA PHE A 52 1.27 -26.28 -1.51
C PHE A 52 2.57 -25.93 -0.77
N ASN A 53 3.39 -26.92 -0.44
CA ASN A 53 4.67 -26.70 0.26
C ASN A 53 4.53 -25.82 1.52
N LEU A 54 3.54 -26.10 2.36
CA LEU A 54 3.18 -25.23 3.49
C LEU A 54 4.12 -25.37 4.70
N GLY A 55 5.01 -26.34 4.71
CA GLY A 55 5.88 -26.62 5.84
C GLY A 55 5.11 -27.04 7.09
N VAL A 56 5.71 -26.87 8.25
CA VAL A 56 5.08 -27.19 9.54
C VAL A 56 4.14 -26.07 9.98
N ASP A 57 3.14 -26.43 10.78
CA ASP A 57 2.27 -25.47 11.43
C ASP A 57 3.05 -24.56 12.37
N VAL A 58 2.66 -23.29 12.42
CA VAL A 58 3.22 -22.32 13.35
C VAL A 58 2.17 -21.88 14.37
N ARG A 59 2.59 -21.24 15.46
CA ARG A 59 1.71 -20.84 16.56
C ARG A 59 0.42 -20.15 16.11
N ASP A 60 0.51 -19.26 15.15
CA ASP A 60 -0.60 -18.38 14.76
C ASP A 60 -1.19 -18.73 13.38
N TRP A 61 -0.72 -19.83 12.75
CA TRP A 61 -1.28 -20.33 11.50
C TRP A 61 -1.14 -21.86 11.38
N LYS A 62 -2.24 -22.53 11.04
CA LYS A 62 -2.30 -23.97 10.82
C LYS A 62 -3.12 -24.30 9.59
N VAL A 63 -2.76 -25.38 8.90
CA VAL A 63 -3.50 -25.84 7.70
C VAL A 63 -4.97 -26.09 8.05
N ALA A 64 -5.25 -26.79 9.15
CA ALA A 64 -6.61 -27.07 9.61
C ALA A 64 -7.44 -25.80 9.79
N TRP A 65 -6.87 -24.78 10.43
CA TRP A 65 -7.58 -23.52 10.67
C TRP A 65 -7.88 -22.77 9.37
N ALA A 66 -6.89 -22.73 8.45
CA ALA A 66 -7.06 -22.08 7.15
C ALA A 66 -8.12 -22.79 6.29
N GLN A 67 -8.15 -24.14 6.30
CA GLN A 67 -9.18 -24.91 5.60
C GLN A 67 -10.57 -24.70 6.24
N GLU A 68 -10.65 -24.70 7.56
CA GLU A 68 -11.91 -24.49 8.27
C GLU A 68 -12.49 -23.10 8.02
N ASP A 69 -11.65 -22.05 8.03
CA ASP A 69 -12.08 -20.70 7.70
C ASP A 69 -12.74 -20.65 6.31
N ILE A 70 -12.12 -21.26 5.30
CA ILE A 70 -12.69 -21.28 3.95
C ILE A 70 -13.95 -22.14 3.86
N ARG A 71 -14.00 -23.30 4.56
CA ARG A 71 -15.17 -24.19 4.54
C ARG A 71 -16.37 -23.55 5.22
N SER A 72 -16.18 -22.96 6.40
CA SER A 72 -17.24 -22.33 7.19
C SER A 72 -17.77 -21.06 6.54
N THR A 73 -16.90 -20.28 5.92
CA THR A 73 -17.28 -19.02 5.28
C THR A 73 -17.73 -19.19 3.82
N GLY A 74 -17.45 -20.35 3.21
CA GLY A 74 -17.72 -20.62 1.79
C GLY A 74 -16.77 -19.88 0.85
N ILE A 75 -16.69 -20.34 -0.40
CA ILE A 75 -15.89 -19.68 -1.46
C ILE A 75 -16.81 -18.75 -2.26
N GLU A 76 -16.69 -17.45 -2.00
CA GLU A 76 -17.52 -16.42 -2.61
C GLU A 76 -16.65 -15.34 -3.28
N ARG A 77 -17.00 -14.93 -4.50
CA ARG A 77 -16.27 -13.88 -5.24
C ARG A 77 -16.19 -12.56 -4.49
N LYS A 78 -17.21 -12.21 -3.70
CA LYS A 78 -17.23 -10.96 -2.92
C LYS A 78 -16.15 -10.89 -1.82
N LYS A 79 -15.52 -12.02 -1.47
CA LYS A 79 -14.40 -12.09 -0.52
C LYS A 79 -13.03 -12.04 -1.22
N VAL A 80 -13.01 -12.04 -2.54
CA VAL A 80 -11.79 -11.79 -3.32
C VAL A 80 -11.49 -10.30 -3.24
N ALA A 81 -10.28 -9.96 -2.79
CA ALA A 81 -9.87 -8.59 -2.59
C ALA A 81 -8.52 -8.29 -3.26
N PRO A 82 -8.38 -7.12 -3.91
CA PRO A 82 -7.08 -6.64 -4.34
C PRO A 82 -6.25 -6.24 -3.13
N ILE A 83 -4.95 -6.51 -3.20
CA ILE A 83 -3.98 -6.25 -2.14
C ILE A 83 -2.72 -5.60 -2.71
N LEU A 84 -2.27 -4.50 -2.11
CA LEU A 84 -0.94 -3.97 -2.36
C LEU A 84 0.08 -4.91 -1.73
N TYR A 85 0.71 -5.74 -2.56
CA TYR A 85 1.65 -6.77 -2.13
C TYR A 85 3.07 -6.23 -2.00
N ARG A 86 3.52 -5.44 -2.98
CA ARG A 86 4.79 -4.69 -3.00
C ARG A 86 4.55 -3.32 -3.64
N PRO A 87 5.52 -2.40 -3.61
CA PRO A 87 5.33 -1.10 -4.27
C PRO A 87 4.89 -1.28 -5.72
N PHE A 88 3.74 -0.71 -6.08
CA PHE A 88 3.10 -0.80 -7.40
C PHE A 88 2.69 -2.21 -7.87
N ASP A 89 2.81 -3.23 -7.01
CA ASP A 89 2.40 -4.61 -7.29
C ASP A 89 1.08 -4.91 -6.58
N ILE A 90 -0.02 -4.82 -7.33
CA ILE A 90 -1.36 -5.16 -6.86
C ILE A 90 -1.66 -6.59 -7.26
N ARG A 91 -1.95 -7.42 -6.27
CA ARG A 91 -2.31 -8.84 -6.43
C ARG A 91 -3.70 -9.10 -5.88
N THR A 92 -4.05 -10.38 -5.80
CA THR A 92 -5.37 -10.83 -5.35
C THR A 92 -5.21 -11.78 -4.17
N THR A 93 -6.05 -11.58 -3.16
CA THR A 93 -6.14 -12.47 -1.98
C THR A 93 -7.59 -12.79 -1.65
N TYR A 94 -7.81 -13.80 -0.82
CA TYR A 94 -9.12 -14.14 -0.27
C TYR A 94 -9.22 -13.65 1.16
N TYR A 95 -10.11 -12.68 1.40
CA TYR A 95 -10.19 -12.00 2.67
C TYR A 95 -11.50 -12.33 3.40
N THR A 96 -11.40 -13.11 4.49
CA THR A 96 -12.52 -13.49 5.36
C THR A 96 -12.63 -12.58 6.59
N GLY A 97 -11.55 -11.89 6.96
CA GLY A 97 -11.45 -11.14 8.21
C GLY A 97 -11.19 -12.02 9.44
N GLN A 98 -11.17 -13.34 9.30
CA GLN A 98 -10.96 -14.30 10.39
C GLN A 98 -9.50 -14.33 10.83
N THR A 99 -9.23 -14.03 12.09
CA THR A 99 -7.90 -14.19 12.70
C THR A 99 -7.55 -15.67 12.85
N ARG A 100 -6.33 -16.05 12.53
CA ARG A 100 -5.87 -17.44 12.48
C ARG A 100 -6.64 -18.30 11.50
N GLY A 101 -7.20 -17.68 10.45
CA GLY A 101 -7.88 -18.33 9.34
C GLY A 101 -6.95 -18.54 8.14
N PHE A 102 -7.52 -18.39 6.94
CA PHE A 102 -6.78 -18.43 5.69
C PHE A 102 -5.66 -17.39 5.68
N ILE A 103 -5.97 -16.18 6.15
CA ILE A 103 -4.99 -15.13 6.48
C ILE A 103 -4.67 -15.22 7.98
N CYS A 104 -3.40 -15.29 8.33
CA CYS A 104 -2.93 -15.39 9.70
C CYS A 104 -3.40 -14.22 10.58
N MET A 105 -3.12 -12.97 10.14
CA MET A 105 -3.51 -11.74 10.83
C MET A 105 -4.15 -10.78 9.84
N PRO A 106 -5.48 -10.79 9.70
CA PRO A 106 -6.20 -9.98 8.70
C PRO A 106 -6.30 -8.50 9.06
N ARG A 107 -6.09 -8.12 10.33
CA ARG A 107 -6.24 -6.73 10.80
C ARG A 107 -7.61 -6.14 10.48
N ALA A 108 -8.67 -6.91 10.74
CA ALA A 108 -10.02 -6.64 10.28
C ALA A 108 -10.55 -5.26 10.68
N GLU A 109 -10.25 -4.78 11.89
CA GLU A 109 -10.69 -3.47 12.39
C GLU A 109 -10.30 -2.29 11.49
N VAL A 110 -9.14 -2.40 10.84
CA VAL A 110 -8.63 -1.35 9.94
C VAL A 110 -8.93 -1.71 8.48
N MET A 111 -8.61 -2.95 8.06
CA MET A 111 -8.73 -3.36 6.66
C MET A 111 -10.17 -3.35 6.13
N LYS A 112 -11.18 -3.55 7.00
CA LYS A 112 -12.60 -3.42 6.61
C LYS A 112 -12.91 -2.06 5.97
N ASN A 113 -12.25 -1.00 6.42
CA ASN A 113 -12.46 0.35 5.89
C ASN A 113 -11.94 0.52 4.46
N MET A 114 -11.02 -0.34 4.02
CA MET A 114 -10.52 -0.38 2.65
C MET A 114 -11.35 -1.27 1.73
N LEU A 115 -12.28 -2.05 2.29
CA LEU A 115 -13.15 -3.00 1.57
C LEU A 115 -14.61 -2.54 1.50
N ALA A 116 -15.02 -1.66 2.41
CA ALA A 116 -16.41 -1.23 2.53
C ALA A 116 -16.82 -0.17 1.49
N GLY A 117 -15.88 0.50 0.84
CA GLY A 117 -16.13 1.53 -0.15
C GLY A 117 -14.84 2.20 -0.64
N GLU A 118 -14.99 3.22 -1.46
CA GLU A 118 -13.85 3.99 -1.97
C GLU A 118 -13.09 4.66 -0.83
N ASN A 119 -11.78 4.41 -0.76
CA ASN A 119 -10.93 4.96 0.27
C ASN A 119 -9.52 5.21 -0.26
N LEU A 120 -8.82 6.09 0.44
CA LEU A 120 -7.38 6.28 0.35
C LEU A 120 -6.76 5.94 1.69
N ALA A 121 -5.57 5.39 1.69
CA ALA A 121 -4.82 5.19 2.90
C ALA A 121 -3.36 5.56 2.71
N LEU A 122 -2.77 6.21 3.71
CA LEU A 122 -1.33 6.38 3.80
C LEU A 122 -0.73 5.07 4.31
N ALA A 123 0.24 4.55 3.58
CA ALA A 123 1.10 3.48 4.04
C ALA A 123 2.49 4.03 4.35
N THR A 124 3.01 3.77 5.54
CA THR A 124 4.33 4.21 5.97
C THR A 124 4.89 3.27 7.04
N VAL A 125 6.18 3.41 7.32
CA VAL A 125 6.82 2.68 8.41
C VAL A 125 6.86 3.55 9.68
N ARG A 126 6.81 2.91 10.85
CA ARG A 126 6.97 3.63 12.10
C ARG A 126 8.37 4.20 12.26
N LYS A 127 9.38 3.44 11.86
CA LYS A 127 10.80 3.81 11.96
C LYS A 127 11.47 3.52 10.64
N ALA A 128 12.06 4.54 10.04
CA ALA A 128 12.92 4.34 8.89
C ALA A 128 14.23 3.66 9.31
N PRO A 129 14.79 2.74 8.51
CA PRO A 129 16.09 2.15 8.80
C PRO A 129 17.19 3.19 8.88
N PRO A 130 18.22 2.98 9.72
CA PRO A 130 19.29 3.96 9.94
C PRO A 130 20.03 4.41 8.68
N SER A 131 20.21 3.49 7.74
CA SER A 131 20.94 3.75 6.47
C SER A 131 20.07 4.22 5.31
N SER A 132 18.79 4.56 5.57
CA SER A 132 17.84 4.90 4.51
C SER A 132 17.72 6.39 4.26
N ASP A 133 17.15 6.74 3.10
CA ASP A 133 16.75 8.11 2.73
C ASP A 133 15.43 8.57 3.37
N CYS A 134 14.86 7.74 4.26
CA CYS A 134 13.58 7.97 4.95
C CYS A 134 12.38 8.18 4.00
N GLY A 135 12.41 7.61 2.79
CA GLY A 135 11.40 7.76 1.75
C GLY A 135 10.26 6.72 1.77
N TYR A 136 9.92 6.16 2.93
CA TYR A 136 8.95 5.06 3.06
C TYR A 136 7.52 5.55 3.19
N PHE A 137 7.01 6.20 2.16
CA PHE A 137 5.63 6.69 2.09
C PHE A 137 4.99 6.19 0.80
N MET A 138 3.84 5.54 0.92
CA MET A 138 3.02 5.14 -0.20
C MET A 138 1.55 5.45 0.05
N VAL A 139 0.77 5.51 -1.00
CA VAL A 139 -0.68 5.55 -0.95
C VAL A 139 -1.23 4.21 -1.44
N SER A 140 -2.30 3.75 -0.83
CA SER A 140 -3.07 2.60 -1.29
C SER A 140 -4.55 2.92 -1.27
N ASN A 141 -5.29 2.39 -2.23
CA ASN A 141 -6.74 2.30 -2.23
C ASN A 141 -7.22 0.86 -2.00
N HIS A 142 -6.30 -0.03 -1.57
CA HIS A 142 -6.54 -1.44 -1.28
C HIS A 142 -6.00 -1.79 0.10
N ILE A 143 -6.35 -2.95 0.62
CA ILE A 143 -5.67 -3.54 1.76
C ILE A 143 -4.19 -3.76 1.42
N ILE A 144 -3.32 -3.78 2.43
CA ILE A 144 -1.88 -3.97 2.21
C ILE A 144 -1.34 -5.21 2.91
N SER A 145 -0.35 -5.84 2.29
CA SER A 145 0.48 -6.86 2.94
C SER A 145 1.42 -6.23 3.96
N ASN A 146 1.72 -6.93 5.05
CA ASN A 146 2.87 -6.59 5.87
C ASN A 146 4.14 -6.87 5.05
N GLY A 147 4.95 -5.85 4.82
CA GLY A 147 6.06 -5.90 3.88
C GLY A 147 5.73 -5.35 2.48
N ALA A 148 4.59 -4.64 2.33
CA ALA A 148 4.22 -3.98 1.08
C ALA A 148 5.23 -2.90 0.65
N ILE A 149 5.80 -2.16 1.61
CA ILE A 149 6.84 -1.15 1.35
C ILE A 149 8.23 -1.77 1.54
N ARG A 150 8.38 -2.60 2.59
CA ARG A 150 9.64 -3.23 2.97
C ARG A 150 9.45 -4.71 3.30
N SER A 151 10.13 -5.57 2.56
CA SER A 151 10.04 -7.03 2.73
C SER A 151 11.19 -7.64 3.56
N ASP A 152 12.10 -6.82 4.11
CA ASP A 152 13.29 -7.25 4.84
C ASP A 152 13.08 -7.40 6.36
N ASN A 153 11.84 -7.28 6.83
CA ASN A 153 11.45 -7.40 8.24
C ASN A 153 12.15 -6.41 9.23
N GLN A 154 12.81 -5.36 8.72
CA GLN A 154 13.43 -4.34 9.58
C GLN A 154 12.44 -3.28 10.06
N SER A 155 11.27 -3.24 9.46
CA SER A 155 10.19 -2.31 9.80
C SER A 155 8.84 -2.95 9.56
N ILE A 156 7.81 -2.44 10.21
CA ILE A 156 6.42 -2.85 10.01
C ILE A 156 5.74 -1.76 9.19
N ASP A 157 5.12 -2.16 8.09
CA ASP A 157 4.34 -1.27 7.27
C ASP A 157 2.97 -1.02 7.91
N MET A 158 2.67 0.23 8.17
CA MET A 158 1.44 0.68 8.83
C MET A 158 0.52 1.34 7.81
N LEU A 159 -0.77 1.03 7.89
CA LEU A 159 -1.83 1.59 7.05
C LEU A 159 -2.72 2.53 7.85
N PHE A 160 -2.95 3.72 7.32
CA PHE A 160 -3.81 4.77 7.87
C PHE A 160 -4.90 5.10 6.87
N PRO A 161 -6.08 4.46 6.95
CA PRO A 161 -7.20 4.80 6.06
C PRO A 161 -7.70 6.21 6.31
N LEU A 162 -8.04 6.94 5.25
CA LEU A 162 -8.57 8.30 5.35
C LEU A 162 -10.00 8.32 5.89
N TYR A 163 -10.79 7.32 5.53
CA TYR A 163 -12.17 7.19 5.97
C TYR A 163 -12.41 5.91 6.76
N LEU A 164 -13.27 6.01 7.75
CA LEU A 164 -13.80 4.90 8.53
C LEU A 164 -15.24 4.66 8.11
N TYR A 165 -15.54 3.43 7.75
CA TYR A 165 -16.87 3.00 7.33
C TYR A 165 -17.61 2.32 8.46
N THR A 166 -18.91 2.59 8.54
CA THR A 166 -19.86 1.88 9.39
C THR A 166 -20.94 1.29 8.48
N THR A 167 -21.06 -0.03 8.48
CA THR A 167 -22.07 -0.71 7.66
C THR A 167 -23.36 -0.96 8.42
N PRO A 168 -24.50 -1.17 7.71
CA PRO A 168 -25.77 -1.53 8.36
C PRO A 168 -25.66 -2.76 9.25
N GLU A 169 -24.88 -3.77 8.85
CA GLU A 169 -24.70 -5.00 9.62
C GLU A 169 -24.00 -4.73 10.96
N GLU A 170 -23.06 -3.79 11.01
CA GLU A 170 -22.35 -3.42 12.24
C GLU A 170 -23.25 -2.67 13.23
N THR A 171 -24.31 -2.03 12.76
CA THR A 171 -25.27 -1.29 13.58
C THR A 171 -26.57 -2.05 13.81
N ALA A 172 -26.76 -3.18 13.16
CA ALA A 172 -27.95 -4.01 13.29
C ALA A 172 -28.21 -4.40 14.77
N GLY A 173 -29.44 -4.16 15.25
CA GLY A 173 -29.82 -4.45 16.62
C GLY A 173 -29.35 -3.43 17.66
N THR A 174 -28.66 -2.36 17.26
CA THR A 174 -28.31 -1.23 18.14
C THR A 174 -29.37 -0.13 18.11
N LEU A 175 -29.32 0.77 19.09
CA LEU A 175 -30.18 1.97 19.11
C LEU A 175 -29.92 2.93 17.94
N PHE A 176 -28.76 2.79 17.29
CA PHE A 176 -28.29 3.63 16.18
C PHE A 176 -28.21 2.84 14.86
N ALA A 177 -29.10 1.85 14.67
CA ALA A 177 -29.15 1.06 13.46
C ALA A 177 -29.27 1.97 12.22
N GLN A 178 -28.39 1.74 11.26
CA GLN A 178 -28.33 2.49 9.99
C GLN A 178 -28.85 1.62 8.85
N THR A 179 -29.44 2.24 7.86
CA THR A 179 -29.95 1.56 6.64
C THR A 179 -28.94 1.59 5.51
N GLU A 180 -27.97 2.47 5.59
CA GLU A 180 -26.95 2.67 4.57
C GLU A 180 -25.54 2.69 5.18
N THR A 181 -24.54 2.33 4.38
CA THR A 181 -23.14 2.47 4.75
C THR A 181 -22.77 3.95 4.85
N THR A 182 -22.30 4.37 6.00
CA THR A 182 -21.81 5.73 6.24
C THR A 182 -20.31 5.77 6.38
N ARG A 183 -19.71 6.91 6.10
CA ARG A 183 -18.28 7.11 6.29
C ARG A 183 -17.97 8.39 7.06
N LYS A 184 -16.93 8.38 7.86
CA LYS A 184 -16.39 9.56 8.55
C LYS A 184 -14.88 9.64 8.39
N PRO A 185 -14.29 10.85 8.38
CA PRO A 185 -12.84 11.00 8.32
C PRO A 185 -12.14 10.34 9.52
N ASN A 186 -11.04 9.67 9.27
CA ASN A 186 -10.12 9.18 10.30
C ASN A 186 -9.12 10.27 10.68
N LEU A 187 -9.66 11.41 11.11
CA LEU A 187 -8.91 12.56 11.57
C LEU A 187 -9.32 12.89 13.01
N ALA A 188 -8.33 13.03 13.90
CA ALA A 188 -8.61 13.37 15.29
C ALA A 188 -9.27 14.76 15.39
N PRO A 189 -10.29 14.96 16.22
CA PRO A 189 -10.97 16.26 16.36
C PRO A 189 -10.00 17.39 16.74
N GLU A 190 -9.02 17.12 17.57
CA GLU A 190 -7.97 18.06 17.98
C GLU A 190 -7.09 18.47 16.80
N PHE A 191 -6.76 17.50 15.93
CA PHE A 191 -5.99 17.76 14.71
C PHE A 191 -6.79 18.62 13.73
N ILE A 192 -8.07 18.30 13.52
CA ILE A 192 -8.97 19.11 12.67
C ILE A 192 -8.99 20.55 13.18
N ARG A 193 -9.26 20.77 14.47
CA ARG A 193 -9.26 22.11 15.08
C ARG A 193 -7.94 22.85 14.85
N ALA A 194 -6.82 22.17 15.05
CA ALA A 194 -5.51 22.79 14.84
C ALA A 194 -5.29 23.21 13.37
N VAL A 195 -5.78 22.42 12.41
CA VAL A 195 -5.76 22.77 10.98
C VAL A 195 -6.64 23.97 10.70
N GLU A 196 -7.87 23.97 11.21
CA GLU A 196 -8.85 25.06 11.03
C GLU A 196 -8.33 26.38 11.61
N GLU A 197 -7.82 26.37 12.82
CA GLU A 197 -7.24 27.54 13.49
C GLU A 197 -6.01 28.07 12.75
N ARG A 198 -5.11 27.16 12.35
CA ARG A 198 -3.86 27.52 11.72
C ARG A 198 -4.05 28.13 10.32
N LEU A 199 -4.96 27.54 9.56
CA LEU A 199 -5.28 27.96 8.19
C LEU A 199 -6.44 28.97 8.12
N LYS A 200 -7.20 29.16 9.20
CA LYS A 200 -8.45 29.96 9.22
C LYS A 200 -9.45 29.47 8.16
N VAL A 201 -9.72 28.20 8.14
CA VAL A 201 -10.64 27.49 7.23
C VAL A 201 -11.57 26.59 8.03
N THR A 202 -12.58 26.02 7.37
CA THR A 202 -13.43 24.96 7.93
C THR A 202 -13.17 23.67 7.17
N VAL A 203 -13.01 22.56 7.91
CA VAL A 203 -12.92 21.22 7.33
C VAL A 203 -14.32 20.68 7.14
N THR A 204 -14.72 20.36 5.90
CA THR A 204 -16.03 19.79 5.57
C THR A 204 -15.89 18.36 5.07
N SER A 205 -16.76 17.48 5.55
CA SER A 205 -16.83 16.07 5.08
C SER A 205 -17.64 15.90 3.80
N GLU A 206 -18.39 16.91 3.38
CA GLU A 206 -19.19 16.88 2.17
C GLU A 206 -18.39 17.40 0.98
N VAL A 207 -18.35 16.62 -0.09
CA VAL A 207 -17.78 16.99 -1.39
C VAL A 207 -18.76 17.93 -2.10
N THR A 208 -19.20 18.97 -1.45
CA THR A 208 -19.87 20.06 -2.14
C THR A 208 -18.86 21.14 -2.39
N VAL A 209 -18.31 21.10 -3.62
CA VAL A 209 -17.85 22.23 -4.36
C VAL A 209 -16.43 22.60 -4.53
N THR A 210 -16.17 22.97 -5.72
CA THR A 210 -15.21 23.99 -6.17
C THR A 210 -14.02 24.21 -5.24
N SER A 211 -13.12 23.26 -5.25
CA SER A 211 -11.76 23.43 -4.75
C SER A 211 -11.09 24.58 -5.50
N GLY A 212 -11.04 25.73 -4.89
CA GLY A 212 -10.34 26.91 -5.38
C GLY A 212 -9.71 27.66 -4.23
N ALA A 213 -8.59 28.30 -4.46
CA ALA A 213 -7.85 29.09 -3.49
C ALA A 213 -8.66 30.24 -2.81
N ALA A 214 -9.92 30.40 -3.18
CA ALA A 214 -10.86 31.39 -2.67
C ALA A 214 -11.87 30.84 -1.65
N SER A 215 -12.02 29.50 -1.50
CA SER A 215 -12.94 28.95 -0.52
C SER A 215 -12.28 28.89 0.86
N ASN A 216 -13.04 29.25 1.91
CA ASN A 216 -12.60 29.04 3.29
C ASN A 216 -12.87 27.62 3.78
N GLN A 217 -13.08 26.67 2.87
CA GLN A 217 -13.37 25.26 3.16
C GLN A 217 -12.30 24.38 2.53
N ILE A 218 -11.93 23.33 3.23
CA ILE A 218 -11.03 22.27 2.76
C ILE A 218 -11.65 20.92 3.12
N THR A 219 -11.26 19.88 2.38
CA THR A 219 -11.74 18.50 2.57
C THR A 219 -10.71 17.64 3.31
N PRO A 220 -11.10 16.49 3.87
CA PRO A 220 -10.16 15.50 4.39
C PRO A 220 -9.14 15.05 3.33
N GLU A 221 -9.55 14.95 2.06
CA GLU A 221 -8.66 14.64 0.94
C GLU A 221 -7.61 15.73 0.73
N ASP A 222 -7.96 17.02 0.88
CA ASP A 222 -6.98 18.12 0.76
C ASP A 222 -5.91 17.99 1.86
N ILE A 223 -6.31 17.64 3.08
CA ILE A 223 -5.38 17.39 4.20
C ILE A 223 -4.50 16.18 3.90
N PHE A 224 -5.07 15.10 3.38
CA PHE A 224 -4.34 13.89 2.99
C PHE A 224 -3.32 14.21 1.89
N HIS A 225 -3.72 14.89 0.85
CA HIS A 225 -2.86 15.29 -0.26
C HIS A 225 -1.75 16.22 0.20
N TYR A 226 -2.07 17.19 1.07
CA TYR A 226 -1.06 18.05 1.70
C TYR A 226 -0.02 17.24 2.47
N ALA A 227 -0.47 16.32 3.33
CA ALA A 227 0.41 15.44 4.09
C ALA A 227 1.31 14.60 3.16
N TYR A 228 0.73 14.06 2.10
CA TYR A 228 1.44 13.24 1.12
C TYR A 228 2.53 14.03 0.41
N ALA A 229 2.25 15.27 -0.02
CA ALA A 229 3.25 16.16 -0.62
C ALA A 229 4.38 16.50 0.36
N VAL A 230 4.04 16.81 1.62
CA VAL A 230 5.04 17.12 2.67
C VAL A 230 5.98 15.94 2.89
N PHE A 231 5.45 14.73 3.05
CA PHE A 231 6.25 13.52 3.31
C PHE A 231 7.13 13.12 2.13
N HIS A 232 6.75 13.46 0.90
CA HIS A 232 7.57 13.24 -0.29
C HIS A 232 8.55 14.37 -0.58
N SER A 233 8.50 15.48 0.17
CA SER A 233 9.45 16.57 0.02
C SER A 233 10.87 16.12 0.42
N PRO A 234 11.87 16.24 -0.48
CA PRO A 234 13.26 15.95 -0.13
C PRO A 234 13.74 16.80 1.06
N THR A 235 13.36 18.07 1.10
CA THR A 235 13.70 18.99 2.19
C THR A 235 13.15 18.51 3.53
N TYR A 236 11.90 18.02 3.56
CA TYR A 236 11.31 17.44 4.75
C TYR A 236 12.09 16.19 5.21
N ARG A 237 12.33 15.25 4.31
CA ARG A 237 13.03 14.00 4.61
C ARG A 237 14.45 14.23 5.11
N THR A 238 15.19 15.12 4.46
CA THR A 238 16.55 15.47 4.90
C THR A 238 16.54 16.17 6.26
N ARG A 239 15.64 17.14 6.46
CA ARG A 239 15.57 17.93 7.67
C ARG A 239 15.18 17.11 8.90
N TYR A 240 14.30 16.14 8.73
CA TYR A 240 13.75 15.32 9.81
C TYR A 240 14.25 13.88 9.81
N ALA A 241 15.31 13.58 9.08
CA ALA A 241 15.85 12.22 8.91
C ALA A 241 16.04 11.48 10.25
N GLU A 242 16.67 12.12 11.23
CA GLU A 242 16.93 11.49 12.52
C GLU A 242 15.65 11.19 13.32
N PHE A 243 14.63 12.05 13.22
CA PHE A 243 13.33 11.79 13.84
C PHE A 243 12.57 10.66 13.16
N LEU A 244 12.64 10.56 11.82
CA LEU A 244 11.99 9.51 11.03
C LEU A 244 12.59 8.12 11.33
N LYS A 245 13.83 8.06 11.79
CA LYS A 245 14.47 6.81 12.24
C LYS A 245 14.03 6.37 13.65
N ILE A 246 13.39 7.25 14.41
CA ILE A 246 13.03 6.98 15.82
C ILE A 246 11.54 6.64 15.96
N ASP A 247 10.65 7.40 15.29
CA ASP A 247 9.21 7.28 15.47
C ASP A 247 8.44 7.74 14.20
N PHE A 248 7.12 7.61 14.23
CA PHE A 248 6.23 8.03 13.16
C PHE A 248 6.51 9.44 12.66
N PRO A 249 6.31 9.68 11.36
CA PRO A 249 6.48 10.99 10.77
C PRO A 249 5.53 12.02 11.42
N ARG A 250 6.01 13.25 11.51
CA ARG A 250 5.22 14.38 12.01
C ARG A 250 4.85 15.30 10.86
N LEU A 251 3.57 15.64 10.77
CA LEU A 251 3.04 16.56 9.79
C LEU A 251 3.07 17.99 10.33
N PRO A 252 3.93 18.88 9.80
CA PRO A 252 3.86 20.31 10.10
C PRO A 252 2.63 20.93 9.40
N ILE A 253 1.92 21.81 10.08
CA ILE A 253 0.81 22.56 9.48
C ILE A 253 1.30 23.96 9.16
N THR A 254 1.23 24.37 7.89
CA THR A 254 1.52 25.75 7.48
C THR A 254 0.39 26.71 7.91
N SER A 255 0.72 27.99 8.09
CA SER A 255 -0.29 29.05 8.25
C SER A 255 -0.63 29.75 6.94
N ASP A 256 0.11 29.45 5.86
CA ASP A 256 -0.12 30.03 4.53
C ASP A 256 -1.09 29.14 3.73
N LYS A 257 -2.33 29.64 3.55
CA LYS A 257 -3.35 28.96 2.75
C LYS A 257 -2.93 28.69 1.31
N LYS A 258 -2.19 29.61 0.69
CA LYS A 258 -1.75 29.47 -0.70
C LYS A 258 -0.71 28.36 -0.82
N LEU A 259 0.20 28.28 0.15
CA LEU A 259 1.17 27.18 0.22
C LEU A 259 0.48 25.85 0.46
N PHE A 260 -0.48 25.80 1.41
CA PHE A 260 -1.28 24.59 1.66
C PHE A 260 -1.96 24.10 0.38
N ALA A 261 -2.70 24.98 -0.32
CA ALA A 261 -3.41 24.62 -1.55
C ALA A 261 -2.47 24.14 -2.66
N LYS A 262 -1.31 24.77 -2.82
CA LYS A 262 -0.30 24.34 -3.80
C LYS A 262 0.28 22.97 -3.46
N LEU A 263 0.57 22.72 -2.19
CA LEU A 263 1.09 21.42 -1.74
C LEU A 263 0.00 20.34 -1.85
N ALA A 264 -1.25 20.62 -1.48
CA ALA A 264 -2.36 19.70 -1.66
C ALA A 264 -2.56 19.33 -3.14
N ALA A 265 -2.51 20.30 -4.05
CA ALA A 265 -2.59 20.04 -5.48
C ALA A 265 -1.44 19.15 -5.98
N LYS A 266 -0.21 19.39 -5.54
CA LYS A 266 0.95 18.56 -5.88
C LYS A 266 0.86 17.16 -5.25
N GLY A 267 0.34 17.08 -4.03
CA GLY A 267 0.09 15.80 -3.37
C GLY A 267 -0.97 14.98 -4.08
N LYS A 268 -2.04 15.61 -4.56
CA LYS A 268 -3.06 14.95 -5.39
C LYS A 268 -2.44 14.36 -6.67
N GLU A 269 -1.67 15.18 -7.40
CA GLU A 269 -0.96 14.72 -8.60
C GLU A 269 -0.05 13.52 -8.30
N LEU A 270 0.68 13.55 -7.17
CA LEU A 270 1.55 12.47 -6.75
C LEU A 270 0.78 11.22 -6.32
N VAL A 271 -0.36 11.37 -5.65
CA VAL A 271 -1.27 10.27 -5.29
C VAL A 271 -1.79 9.59 -6.56
N GLU A 272 -2.24 10.35 -7.56
CA GLU A 272 -2.71 9.80 -8.83
C GLU A 272 -1.61 9.04 -9.59
N LEU A 273 -0.37 9.54 -9.55
CA LEU A 273 0.80 8.84 -10.11
C LEU A 273 1.08 7.52 -9.37
N HIS A 274 1.11 7.55 -8.04
CA HIS A 274 1.43 6.36 -7.25
C HIS A 274 0.29 5.32 -7.23
N LEU A 275 -0.94 5.72 -7.51
CA LEU A 275 -2.07 4.81 -7.75
C LEU A 275 -2.15 4.34 -9.20
N LEU A 276 -1.20 4.74 -10.07
CA LEU A 276 -1.18 4.44 -11.51
C LEU A 276 -2.46 4.91 -12.24
N LYS A 277 -3.10 5.99 -11.74
CA LYS A 277 -4.33 6.57 -12.32
C LYS A 277 -4.06 7.76 -13.25
N SER A 278 -2.87 8.35 -13.15
CA SER A 278 -2.48 9.48 -14.01
C SER A 278 -2.08 8.97 -15.39
N SER A 279 -2.54 9.62 -16.46
CA SER A 279 -2.11 9.33 -17.84
C SER A 279 -0.59 9.50 -18.06
N LYS A 280 0.09 10.23 -17.18
CA LYS A 280 1.56 10.38 -17.25
C LYS A 280 2.32 9.08 -17.04
N VAL A 281 1.68 8.05 -16.45
CA VAL A 281 2.33 6.74 -16.28
C VAL A 281 2.44 5.96 -17.59
N ASP A 282 1.71 6.36 -18.62
CA ASP A 282 1.74 5.74 -19.93
C ASP A 282 2.86 6.32 -20.83
N ASP A 283 3.50 7.40 -20.39
CA ASP A 283 4.67 8.00 -21.05
C ASP A 283 5.95 7.30 -20.54
N PHE A 284 6.26 6.16 -21.17
CA PHE A 284 7.34 5.31 -20.72
C PHE A 284 8.71 5.92 -21.03
N VAL A 285 9.53 6.13 -20.00
CA VAL A 285 10.94 6.54 -20.13
C VAL A 285 11.87 5.35 -20.36
N THR A 286 11.37 4.11 -20.20
CA THR A 286 12.10 2.87 -20.38
C THR A 286 11.54 2.09 -21.56
N THR A 287 12.34 1.19 -22.11
CA THR A 287 11.92 0.28 -23.16
C THR A 287 11.95 -1.16 -22.67
N TYR A 288 10.98 -1.96 -23.11
CA TYR A 288 10.88 -3.38 -22.83
C TYR A 288 10.87 -4.15 -24.16
N PRO A 289 12.05 -4.31 -24.78
CA PRO A 289 12.14 -4.77 -26.19
C PRO A 289 11.82 -6.25 -26.39
N GLU A 290 11.91 -7.08 -25.36
CA GLU A 290 11.70 -8.52 -25.43
C GLU A 290 10.65 -8.95 -24.40
N ALA A 291 9.65 -9.71 -24.83
CA ALA A 291 8.67 -10.30 -23.92
C ALA A 291 9.33 -11.37 -23.03
N GLY A 292 9.04 -11.34 -21.74
CA GLY A 292 9.56 -12.29 -20.77
C GLY A 292 8.47 -12.83 -19.85
N ASN A 293 8.88 -13.53 -18.81
CA ASN A 293 8.01 -14.12 -17.81
C ASN A 293 7.73 -13.18 -16.62
N ASN A 294 8.12 -11.90 -16.72
CA ASN A 294 8.00 -10.88 -15.67
C ASN A 294 8.75 -11.21 -14.37
N LYS A 295 9.68 -12.14 -14.40
CA LYS A 295 10.53 -12.49 -13.26
C LYS A 295 11.85 -11.75 -13.35
N VAL A 296 12.17 -10.94 -12.34
CA VAL A 296 13.46 -10.28 -12.22
C VAL A 296 14.50 -11.28 -11.72
N GLU A 297 15.54 -11.49 -12.50
CA GLU A 297 16.64 -12.39 -12.14
C GLU A 297 17.81 -11.65 -11.49
N LYS A 298 18.16 -10.49 -12.06
CA LYS A 298 19.27 -9.65 -11.57
C LYS A 298 18.97 -8.18 -11.81
N VAL A 299 19.12 -7.37 -10.78
CA VAL A 299 19.08 -5.90 -10.88
C VAL A 299 20.49 -5.36 -10.87
N ALA A 300 20.85 -4.55 -11.88
CA ALA A 300 22.14 -3.86 -11.94
C ALA A 300 21.96 -2.44 -12.48
N PHE A 301 22.59 -1.47 -11.83
CA PHE A 301 22.64 -0.08 -12.29
C PHE A 301 24.06 0.27 -12.78
N VAL A 302 24.16 0.78 -14.00
CA VAL A 302 25.43 1.24 -14.58
C VAL A 302 25.35 2.75 -14.78
N SER A 303 26.06 3.50 -13.97
CA SER A 303 26.00 4.98 -13.92
C SER A 303 26.71 5.70 -15.09
N LYS A 304 27.50 5.00 -15.87
CA LYS A 304 28.13 5.50 -17.11
C LYS A 304 28.28 4.36 -18.10
N PRO A 305 28.12 4.59 -19.42
CA PRO A 305 28.42 3.57 -20.42
C PRO A 305 29.94 3.35 -20.43
N ASP A 306 30.39 2.33 -19.73
CA ASP A 306 31.76 1.87 -19.85
C ASP A 306 31.88 1.04 -21.14
N ARG A 307 32.61 1.55 -22.13
CA ARG A 307 32.81 0.87 -23.40
C ARG A 307 33.40 -0.54 -23.24
N SER A 308 34.16 -0.78 -22.16
CA SER A 308 34.72 -2.11 -21.83
C SER A 308 33.63 -3.14 -21.49
N HIS A 309 32.50 -2.70 -20.91
CA HIS A 309 31.37 -3.58 -20.61
C HIS A 309 30.53 -3.96 -21.83
N GLN A 310 30.51 -3.11 -22.87
CA GLN A 310 29.82 -3.45 -24.14
C GLN A 310 30.53 -4.56 -24.90
N GLU A 311 31.85 -4.66 -24.79
CA GLU A 311 32.63 -5.73 -25.44
C GLU A 311 32.53 -7.06 -24.69
N SER A 312 32.52 -7.04 -23.36
CA SER A 312 32.36 -8.26 -22.54
C SER A 312 30.96 -8.90 -22.68
N VAL A 313 29.92 -8.07 -22.86
CA VAL A 313 28.54 -8.56 -23.10
C VAL A 313 28.43 -9.18 -24.51
N LYS A 314 29.13 -8.65 -25.51
CA LYS A 314 29.14 -9.25 -26.85
C LYS A 314 29.91 -10.60 -26.91
N GLN A 315 30.90 -10.80 -26.04
CA GLN A 315 31.63 -12.06 -25.97
C GLN A 315 30.88 -13.17 -25.23
N ASN A 316 30.01 -12.81 -24.23
CA ASN A 316 29.21 -13.78 -23.49
C ASN A 316 27.87 -14.19 -24.18
N THR A 317 27.43 -13.47 -25.21
CA THR A 317 26.24 -13.84 -25.98
C THR A 317 26.44 -14.96 -26.99
N GLY A 318 27.65 -15.47 -27.13
CA GLY A 318 28.01 -16.57 -28.07
C GLY A 318 27.81 -17.99 -27.51
N ALA A 319 27.61 -18.19 -26.22
CA ALA A 319 27.67 -19.51 -25.58
C ALA A 319 26.38 -20.03 -24.92
N ASP A 320 25.39 -19.19 -24.60
CA ASP A 320 24.20 -19.66 -23.92
C ASP A 320 22.89 -19.11 -24.50
N LYS A 321 22.33 -19.86 -25.44
CA LYS A 321 21.02 -19.62 -26.09
C LYS A 321 19.82 -20.02 -25.21
N LYS A 322 19.91 -20.07 -23.89
CA LYS A 322 18.79 -20.57 -23.04
C LYS A 322 18.33 -19.70 -21.86
N LEU A 323 18.85 -18.51 -21.66
CA LEU A 323 18.34 -17.61 -20.62
C LEU A 323 18.11 -16.23 -21.22
N GLY A 324 16.83 -15.88 -21.39
CA GLY A 324 16.41 -14.57 -21.87
C GLY A 324 16.73 -13.48 -20.83
N THR A 325 17.82 -12.79 -20.98
CA THR A 325 18.16 -11.63 -20.17
C THR A 325 17.44 -10.41 -20.75
N GLN A 326 16.52 -9.82 -20.01
CA GLN A 326 15.80 -8.63 -20.43
C GLN A 326 16.65 -7.38 -20.20
N ARG A 327 16.76 -6.53 -21.22
CA ARG A 327 17.46 -5.25 -21.14
C ARG A 327 16.45 -4.12 -21.22
N ILE A 328 16.43 -3.27 -20.21
CA ILE A 328 15.76 -1.97 -20.27
C ILE A 328 16.80 -0.92 -20.62
N ARG A 329 16.58 -0.16 -21.69
CA ARG A 329 17.42 0.98 -22.07
C ARG A 329 16.75 2.27 -21.64
N GLU A 330 17.43 3.04 -20.80
CA GLU A 330 17.10 4.45 -20.61
C GLU A 330 17.87 5.32 -21.61
N ASP A 331 17.20 6.24 -22.28
CA ASP A 331 17.83 7.16 -23.23
C ASP A 331 18.62 8.29 -22.55
N LEU A 332 18.63 8.35 -21.23
CA LEU A 332 19.36 9.38 -20.47
C LEU A 332 20.27 8.74 -19.42
N SER A 333 21.51 8.48 -19.77
CA SER A 333 22.69 8.33 -18.88
C SER A 333 22.83 7.10 -17.98
N GLY A 334 22.03 6.04 -18.11
CA GLY A 334 22.23 4.82 -17.33
C GLY A 334 21.59 3.59 -17.97
N LEU A 335 22.23 2.43 -17.85
CA LEU A 335 21.68 1.13 -18.25
C LEU A 335 21.16 0.43 -16.98
N VAL A 336 19.87 0.14 -16.96
CA VAL A 336 19.27 -0.74 -15.94
C VAL A 336 19.10 -2.13 -16.54
N TYR A 337 19.62 -3.15 -15.89
CA TYR A 337 19.41 -4.56 -16.23
C TYR A 337 18.46 -5.18 -15.20
N ILE A 338 17.42 -5.83 -15.67
CA ILE A 338 16.50 -6.61 -14.84
C ILE A 338 16.62 -8.08 -15.21
#